data_708d6987465a028b13e99fd202cb1ff0
#
_entry.id   708d6987465a028b13e99fd202cb1ff0
#
_cell.length_a   1.000
_cell.length_b   1.000
_cell.length_c   1.000
_cell.angle_alpha   90.00
_cell.angle_beta   90.00
_cell.angle_gamma   90.00
#
_symmetry.space_group_name_H-M   'P 1'
#
loop_
_entity.id
_entity.type
_entity.pdbx_description
1 polymer ?
#
loop_
_entity_poly.entity_id
_entity_poly.type
_entity_poly.pdbx_seq_one_letter_code
_entity_poly.pdbx_strand_id
1 'polypeptide(L)'
;MKRAFSLILTIALVVSLFTCASAEGLTKIVIGATPSPHAEVLEFIKEDMANLGYDLEVKVFTEFHLPNPATSAGQLNANYFQHVPYLNLYNEDVAEEDQLVAAFGVHYEPFAMYSNKISDVSEIGLGSVIAVTNDPANEARALFLLECAGLIKLYEGATAADELTIRDISENPLHLQIIEMDADKLPATLDDNAITAAIINGNFALDAGLSPAEDAIYVEPAEGDAASIFANYVVVNPEDVEADWVKALEQCLCSEKVADYMNENENYAGGVIPFFTVEE
;
A
#
# COMPACT_ATOMS: atom_id res chain seq x y z
N MET A 1 55.36 78.87 10.96
CA MET A 1 55.77 77.51 11.19
C MET A 1 54.74 76.90 12.08
N LYS A 2 53.82 76.11 11.55
CA LYS A 2 52.98 75.13 12.25
C LYS A 2 52.56 74.07 11.26
N ARG A 3 53.11 72.84 11.40
CA ARG A 3 52.77 71.64 10.58
C ARG A 3 51.45 71.09 11.08
N ALA A 4 50.43 71.05 10.20
CA ALA A 4 49.20 70.29 10.45
C ALA A 4 49.38 68.85 9.97
N PHE A 5 49.31 67.92 10.88
CA PHE A 5 49.23 66.48 10.58
C PHE A 5 47.81 66.19 10.20
N SER A 6 47.59 65.70 8.97
CA SER A 6 46.31 65.20 8.51
C SER A 6 46.23 63.71 8.79
N LEU A 7 45.36 63.31 9.69
CA LEU A 7 45.12 61.96 10.03
C LEU A 7 44.04 61.39 9.07
N ILE A 8 44.46 60.60 8.11
CA ILE A 8 43.51 59.90 7.21
C ILE A 8 42.98 58.65 7.97
N LEU A 9 41.74 58.75 8.37
CA LEU A 9 41.00 57.64 8.97
C LEU A 9 40.43 56.76 7.84
N THR A 10 41.08 55.64 7.57
CA THR A 10 40.59 54.62 6.63
C THR A 10 39.52 53.79 7.30
N ILE A 11 38.24 54.03 7.01
CA ILE A 11 37.12 53.19 7.43
C ILE A 11 37.12 52.00 6.50
N ALA A 12 37.57 50.83 6.99
CA ALA A 12 37.36 49.56 6.31
C ALA A 12 35.90 49.16 6.48
N LEU A 13 35.10 49.31 5.42
CA LEU A 13 33.73 48.80 5.35
C LEU A 13 33.80 47.30 5.13
N VAL A 14 33.71 46.55 6.23
CA VAL A 14 33.49 45.09 6.16
C VAL A 14 32.05 44.88 5.73
N VAL A 15 31.84 44.67 4.42
CA VAL A 15 30.59 44.19 3.88
C VAL A 15 30.49 42.72 4.26
N SER A 16 29.83 42.43 5.39
CA SER A 16 29.37 41.11 5.72
C SER A 16 28.30 40.72 4.71
N LEU A 17 28.67 39.91 3.74
CA LEU A 17 27.73 39.17 2.92
C LEU A 17 26.99 38.17 3.85
N PHE A 18 25.94 38.66 4.50
CA PHE A 18 24.89 37.76 4.95
C PHE A 18 24.28 37.15 3.68
N THR A 19 24.68 35.98 3.31
CA THR A 19 23.85 35.14 2.47
C THR A 19 22.57 34.93 3.27
N CYS A 20 21.52 35.69 2.93
CA CYS A 20 20.17 35.27 3.24
C CYS A 20 20.03 33.90 2.54
N ALA A 21 20.21 32.81 3.28
CA ALA A 21 19.54 31.59 2.95
C ALA A 21 18.06 31.97 2.95
N SER A 22 17.47 32.15 1.78
CA SER A 22 16.02 32.12 1.63
C SER A 22 15.60 30.85 2.32
N ALA A 23 14.76 30.93 3.31
CA ALA A 23 13.95 29.79 3.73
C ALA A 23 13.05 29.50 2.54
N GLU A 24 13.56 28.74 1.57
CA GLU A 24 12.73 28.11 0.56
C GLU A 24 11.75 27.27 1.34
N GLY A 25 10.45 27.56 1.21
CA GLY A 25 9.42 26.77 1.84
C GLY A 25 9.55 25.32 1.32
N LEU A 26 9.20 24.34 2.18
CA LEU A 26 9.25 22.94 1.80
C LEU A 26 8.49 22.70 0.50
N THR A 27 9.01 21.83 -0.36
CA THR A 27 8.31 21.42 -1.58
C THR A 27 7.16 20.50 -1.19
N LYS A 28 5.93 20.89 -1.54
CA LYS A 28 4.74 20.10 -1.19
C LYS A 28 4.65 18.86 -2.07
N ILE A 29 4.48 17.70 -1.45
CA ILE A 29 4.22 16.40 -2.07
C ILE A 29 2.91 15.84 -1.52
N VAL A 30 1.99 15.51 -2.41
CA VAL A 30 0.66 15.00 -2.05
C VAL A 30 0.57 13.53 -2.44
N ILE A 31 0.36 12.63 -1.48
CA ILE A 31 0.27 11.18 -1.71
C ILE A 31 -1.12 10.68 -1.32
N GLY A 32 -1.75 9.92 -2.23
CA GLY A 32 -3.00 9.22 -1.98
C GLY A 32 -2.73 7.86 -1.33
N ALA A 33 -3.47 7.52 -0.27
CA ALA A 33 -3.28 6.26 0.45
C ALA A 33 -4.60 5.76 1.06
N THR A 34 -4.72 4.45 1.32
CA THR A 34 -5.79 3.91 2.18
C THR A 34 -5.45 4.16 3.66
N PRO A 35 -6.45 4.12 4.58
CA PRO A 35 -6.22 4.54 5.97
C PRO A 35 -5.09 3.76 6.63
N SER A 36 -5.27 2.48 6.91
CA SER A 36 -4.30 1.58 7.51
C SER A 36 -3.81 0.55 6.48
N PRO A 37 -2.52 0.18 6.45
CA PRO A 37 -1.40 0.80 7.16
C PRO A 37 -0.82 2.00 6.40
N HIS A 38 -1.22 2.22 5.15
CA HIS A 38 -0.56 3.07 4.17
C HIS A 38 -0.47 4.53 4.62
N ALA A 39 -1.60 5.15 4.98
CA ALA A 39 -1.60 6.54 5.46
C ALA A 39 -0.86 6.68 6.79
N GLU A 40 -0.98 5.70 7.70
CA GLU A 40 -0.28 5.69 8.98
C GLU A 40 1.23 5.70 8.82
N VAL A 41 1.75 4.86 7.90
CA VAL A 41 3.19 4.80 7.59
C VAL A 41 3.68 6.10 6.95
N LEU A 42 2.88 6.71 6.04
CA LEU A 42 3.20 8.02 5.46
C LEU A 42 3.19 9.12 6.52
N GLU A 43 2.22 9.13 7.43
CA GLU A 43 2.18 10.09 8.53
C GLU A 43 3.40 9.96 9.46
N PHE A 44 3.86 8.71 9.71
CA PHE A 44 5.02 8.42 10.55
C PHE A 44 6.33 9.01 10.01
N ILE A 45 6.48 9.13 8.68
CA ILE A 45 7.71 9.65 8.05
C ILE A 45 7.66 11.15 7.73
N LYS A 46 6.59 11.88 8.06
CA LYS A 46 6.45 13.32 7.70
C LYS A 46 7.60 14.20 8.17
N GLU A 47 8.09 13.97 9.38
CA GLU A 47 9.22 14.72 9.92
C GLU A 47 10.52 14.42 9.14
N ASP A 48 10.73 13.17 8.75
CA ASP A 48 11.90 12.76 7.96
C ASP A 48 11.86 13.40 6.58
N MET A 49 10.69 13.42 5.92
CA MET A 49 10.49 14.12 4.65
C MET A 49 10.71 15.63 4.77
N ALA A 50 10.25 16.25 5.87
CA ALA A 50 10.47 17.68 6.13
C ALA A 50 11.95 17.99 6.31
N ASN A 51 12.73 17.13 6.96
CA ASN A 51 14.18 17.25 7.09
C ASN A 51 14.92 17.16 5.74
N LEU A 52 14.31 16.52 4.73
CA LEU A 52 14.81 16.43 3.36
C LEU A 52 14.27 17.54 2.44
N GLY A 53 13.47 18.48 2.97
CA GLY A 53 12.97 19.63 2.22
C GLY A 53 11.58 19.47 1.62
N TYR A 54 10.82 18.44 2.03
CA TYR A 54 9.49 18.13 1.49
C TYR A 54 8.39 18.22 2.55
N ASP A 55 7.27 18.87 2.19
CA ASP A 55 6.05 18.93 2.97
C ASP A 55 5.09 17.84 2.49
N LEU A 56 5.04 16.71 3.21
CA LEU A 56 4.24 15.56 2.84
C LEU A 56 2.78 15.75 3.30
N GLU A 57 1.86 15.85 2.33
CA GLU A 57 0.42 15.81 2.56
C GLU A 57 -0.14 14.43 2.18
N VAL A 58 -0.84 13.77 3.10
CA VAL A 58 -1.49 12.48 2.86
C VAL A 58 -2.98 12.72 2.60
N LYS A 59 -3.48 12.24 1.46
CA LYS A 59 -4.90 12.18 1.13
C LYS A 59 -5.42 10.77 1.29
N VAL A 60 -6.35 10.58 2.20
CA VAL A 60 -6.94 9.27 2.49
C VAL A 60 -8.08 8.96 1.53
N PHE A 61 -8.07 7.74 0.97
CA PHE A 61 -9.10 7.17 0.10
C PHE A 61 -9.58 5.84 0.70
N THR A 62 -10.89 5.64 0.72
CA THR A 62 -11.52 4.41 1.21
C THR A 62 -11.89 3.43 0.12
N GLU A 63 -11.71 3.81 -1.15
CA GLU A 63 -12.07 3.02 -2.32
C GLU A 63 -10.87 2.90 -3.27
N PHE A 64 -10.52 1.68 -3.67
CA PHE A 64 -9.33 1.38 -4.48
C PHE A 64 -9.33 2.02 -5.87
N HIS A 65 -10.50 2.25 -6.47
CA HIS A 65 -10.59 2.79 -7.83
C HIS A 65 -10.28 4.30 -7.95
N LEU A 66 -10.10 5.01 -6.85
CA LEU A 66 -9.93 6.47 -6.86
C LEU A 66 -8.48 6.96 -6.96
N PRO A 67 -7.46 6.35 -6.29
CA PRO A 67 -6.10 6.92 -6.25
C PRO A 67 -5.39 6.93 -7.61
N ASN A 68 -5.50 5.87 -8.42
CA ASN A 68 -4.83 5.80 -9.72
C ASN A 68 -5.28 6.92 -10.69
N PRO A 69 -6.58 7.12 -10.95
CA PRO A 69 -7.03 8.25 -11.79
C PRO A 69 -6.61 9.62 -11.24
N ALA A 70 -6.59 9.79 -9.91
CA ALA A 70 -6.16 11.04 -9.30
C ALA A 70 -4.65 11.29 -9.47
N THR A 71 -3.83 10.23 -9.46
CA THR A 71 -2.39 10.31 -9.71
C THR A 71 -2.12 10.61 -11.19
N SER A 72 -2.71 9.85 -12.09
CA SER A 72 -2.60 10.08 -13.55
C SER A 72 -3.01 11.50 -13.96
N ALA A 73 -4.06 12.02 -13.36
CA ALA A 73 -4.52 13.40 -13.60
C ALA A 73 -3.66 14.49 -12.93
N GLY A 74 -2.56 14.15 -12.24
CA GLY A 74 -1.68 15.09 -11.52
C GLY A 74 -2.33 15.76 -10.30
N GLN A 75 -3.42 15.20 -9.76
CA GLN A 75 -4.04 15.67 -8.51
C GLN A 75 -3.30 15.15 -7.27
N LEU A 76 -2.54 14.08 -7.43
CA LEU A 76 -1.61 13.49 -6.49
C LEU A 76 -0.24 13.40 -7.17
N ASN A 77 0.83 13.52 -6.40
CA ASN A 77 2.19 13.23 -6.88
C ASN A 77 2.44 11.72 -6.97
N ALA A 78 1.86 10.97 -6.04
CA ALA A 78 1.96 9.52 -5.96
C ALA A 78 0.69 8.92 -5.31
N ASN A 79 0.57 7.61 -5.40
CA ASN A 79 -0.29 6.86 -4.49
C ASN A 79 0.47 5.70 -3.85
N TYR A 80 -0.03 5.24 -2.71
CA TYR A 80 0.50 4.11 -1.97
C TYR A 80 -0.66 3.35 -1.34
N PHE A 81 -1.10 2.25 -2.00
CA PHE A 81 -2.24 1.44 -1.57
C PHE A 81 -2.35 0.09 -2.29
N GLN A 82 -1.52 -0.17 -3.32
CA GLN A 82 -1.72 -1.22 -4.31
C GLN A 82 -0.48 -2.06 -4.55
N HIS A 83 -0.70 -3.28 -5.03
CA HIS A 83 0.30 -4.19 -5.58
C HIS A 83 0.34 -4.13 -7.12
N VAL A 84 1.41 -4.68 -7.70
CA VAL A 84 1.66 -4.62 -9.16
C VAL A 84 0.52 -5.24 -10.00
N PRO A 85 -0.07 -6.39 -9.67
CA PRO A 85 -1.20 -6.92 -10.44
C PRO A 85 -2.38 -5.95 -10.56
N TYR A 86 -2.72 -5.23 -9.48
CA TYR A 86 -3.77 -4.21 -9.51
C TYR A 86 -3.40 -3.01 -10.41
N LEU A 87 -2.15 -2.55 -10.34
CA LEU A 87 -1.64 -1.49 -11.21
C LEU A 87 -1.67 -1.90 -12.68
N ASN A 88 -1.31 -3.14 -13.00
CA ASN A 88 -1.31 -3.64 -14.37
C ASN A 88 -2.71 -3.59 -14.98
N LEU A 89 -3.74 -4.03 -14.25
CA LEU A 89 -5.13 -3.95 -14.71
C LEU A 89 -5.56 -2.50 -14.97
N TYR A 90 -5.20 -1.57 -14.08
CA TYR A 90 -5.48 -0.15 -14.32
C TYR A 90 -4.81 0.33 -15.63
N ASN A 91 -3.54 -0.03 -15.84
CA ASN A 91 -2.77 0.38 -17.01
C ASN A 91 -3.31 -0.24 -18.33
N GLU A 92 -3.93 -1.42 -18.28
CA GLU A 92 -4.57 -2.04 -19.45
C GLU A 92 -5.86 -1.31 -19.88
N ASP A 93 -6.56 -0.70 -18.92
CA ASP A 93 -7.83 -0.02 -19.16
C ASP A 93 -7.69 1.47 -19.56
N VAL A 94 -6.48 2.05 -19.49
CA VAL A 94 -6.25 3.47 -19.79
C VAL A 94 -5.35 3.65 -21.01
N ALA A 95 -5.32 4.88 -21.56
CA ALA A 95 -4.40 5.23 -22.64
C ALA A 95 -2.94 5.26 -22.15
N GLU A 96 -1.96 5.04 -23.05
CA GLU A 96 -0.54 4.99 -22.71
C GLU A 96 -0.05 6.23 -21.95
N GLU A 97 -0.59 7.42 -22.30
CA GLU A 97 -0.27 8.68 -21.62
C GLU A 97 -0.83 8.78 -20.20
N ASP A 98 -1.80 7.94 -19.82
CA ASP A 98 -2.45 7.91 -18.51
C ASP A 98 -1.93 6.76 -17.62
N GLN A 99 -1.01 5.93 -18.15
CA GLN A 99 -0.43 4.81 -17.41
C GLN A 99 0.51 5.28 -16.30
N LEU A 100 0.53 4.52 -15.23
CA LEU A 100 1.35 4.76 -14.06
C LEU A 100 2.45 3.70 -13.91
N VAL A 101 3.48 4.01 -13.14
CA VAL A 101 4.61 3.08 -12.87
C VAL A 101 4.80 2.85 -11.38
N ALA A 102 5.13 1.61 -11.02
CA ALA A 102 5.57 1.26 -9.68
C ALA A 102 7.01 1.76 -9.49
N ALA A 103 7.22 2.66 -8.54
CA ALA A 103 8.54 3.24 -8.27
C ALA A 103 9.38 2.31 -7.37
N PHE A 104 8.84 1.94 -6.20
CA PHE A 104 9.50 1.03 -5.26
C PHE A 104 8.47 0.32 -4.37
N GLY A 105 8.83 -0.89 -3.90
CA GLY A 105 8.01 -1.69 -2.98
C GLY A 105 8.28 -1.33 -1.53
N VAL A 106 7.25 -1.35 -0.69
CA VAL A 106 7.34 -0.94 0.71
C VAL A 106 7.01 -2.07 1.67
N HIS A 107 5.87 -2.74 1.52
CA HIS A 107 5.46 -3.81 2.43
C HIS A 107 4.56 -4.82 1.72
N TYR A 108 4.39 -5.96 2.37
CA TYR A 108 3.45 -7.00 1.98
C TYR A 108 2.38 -7.17 3.06
N GLU A 109 1.14 -7.37 2.63
CA GLU A 109 0.00 -7.69 3.50
C GLU A 109 -0.48 -9.10 3.19
N PRO A 110 -0.40 -10.06 4.14
CA PRO A 110 -0.98 -11.37 3.95
C PRO A 110 -2.48 -11.29 3.71
N PHE A 111 -2.95 -11.97 2.66
CA PHE A 111 -4.37 -12.09 2.37
C PHE A 111 -4.98 -13.17 3.25
N ALA A 112 -6.17 -12.93 3.81
CA ALA A 112 -6.70 -13.86 4.79
C ALA A 112 -8.23 -14.02 4.72
N MET A 113 -8.69 -15.17 5.19
CA MET A 113 -10.11 -15.49 5.36
C MET A 113 -10.50 -15.33 6.83
N TYR A 114 -11.60 -14.63 7.06
CA TYR A 114 -12.13 -14.30 8.38
C TYR A 114 -13.56 -14.80 8.56
N SER A 115 -13.95 -15.09 9.80
CA SER A 115 -15.32 -15.51 10.12
C SER A 115 -15.67 -15.19 11.57
N ASN A 116 -16.88 -14.69 11.80
CA ASN A 116 -17.48 -14.58 13.15
C ASN A 116 -18.27 -15.83 13.57
N LYS A 117 -18.28 -16.91 12.74
CA LYS A 117 -19.14 -18.08 12.93
C LYS A 117 -18.39 -19.39 13.14
N ILE A 118 -17.21 -19.48 12.55
CA ILE A 118 -16.34 -20.65 12.62
C ILE A 118 -14.95 -20.20 13.00
N SER A 119 -14.17 -21.09 13.59
CA SER A 119 -12.83 -20.80 14.09
C SER A 119 -11.71 -21.45 13.29
N ASP A 120 -12.07 -22.32 12.35
CA ASP A 120 -11.10 -23.05 11.52
C ASP A 120 -11.71 -23.33 10.14
N VAL A 121 -10.88 -23.25 9.10
CA VAL A 121 -11.29 -23.46 7.71
C VAL A 121 -11.91 -24.84 7.47
N SER A 122 -11.54 -25.85 8.24
CA SER A 122 -12.11 -27.20 8.16
C SER A 122 -13.58 -27.28 8.58
N GLU A 123 -14.12 -26.25 9.22
CA GLU A 123 -15.53 -26.14 9.59
C GLU A 123 -16.42 -25.63 8.43
N ILE A 124 -15.83 -25.22 7.32
CA ILE A 124 -16.57 -24.81 6.12
C ILE A 124 -17.30 -26.02 5.56
N GLY A 125 -18.64 -25.95 5.56
CA GLY A 125 -19.51 -27.06 5.19
C GLY A 125 -20.15 -26.92 3.82
N LEU A 126 -20.97 -27.89 3.48
CA LEU A 126 -21.71 -27.94 2.22
C LEU A 126 -22.62 -26.69 2.07
N GLY A 127 -22.48 -25.99 0.95
CA GLY A 127 -23.29 -24.82 0.63
C GLY A 127 -22.93 -23.56 1.41
N SER A 128 -21.79 -23.54 2.12
CA SER A 128 -21.29 -22.32 2.77
C SER A 128 -21.16 -21.17 1.79
N VAL A 129 -21.45 -19.96 2.26
CA VAL A 129 -21.35 -18.74 1.49
C VAL A 129 -20.04 -18.03 1.84
N ILE A 130 -19.20 -17.78 0.85
CA ILE A 130 -17.91 -17.08 0.99
C ILE A 130 -17.97 -15.78 0.22
N ALA A 131 -17.73 -14.66 0.90
CA ALA A 131 -17.63 -13.36 0.26
C ALA A 131 -16.19 -13.07 -0.18
N VAL A 132 -16.03 -12.56 -1.40
CA VAL A 132 -14.74 -12.17 -2.00
C VAL A 132 -14.86 -10.79 -2.66
N THR A 133 -13.73 -10.15 -2.94
CA THR A 133 -13.71 -8.89 -3.69
C THR A 133 -14.10 -9.11 -5.15
N ASN A 134 -14.66 -8.08 -5.80
CA ASN A 134 -15.05 -8.06 -7.20
C ASN A 134 -14.00 -7.40 -8.11
N ASP A 135 -12.89 -6.91 -7.58
CA ASP A 135 -11.79 -6.45 -8.44
C ASP A 135 -10.98 -7.65 -8.95
N PRO A 136 -10.68 -7.70 -10.27
CA PRO A 136 -10.15 -8.94 -10.88
C PRO A 136 -8.82 -9.41 -10.28
N ALA A 137 -7.93 -8.49 -9.87
CA ALA A 137 -6.63 -8.86 -9.30
C ALA A 137 -6.78 -9.56 -7.93
N ASN A 138 -7.63 -9.01 -7.07
CA ASN A 138 -7.84 -9.59 -5.74
C ASN A 138 -8.88 -10.71 -5.75
N GLU A 139 -9.82 -10.76 -6.71
CA GLU A 139 -10.67 -11.94 -6.94
C GLU A 139 -9.81 -13.16 -7.29
N ALA A 140 -8.90 -13.03 -8.26
CA ALA A 140 -7.96 -14.09 -8.61
C ALA A 140 -7.18 -14.58 -7.39
N ARG A 141 -6.63 -13.65 -6.60
CA ARG A 141 -5.90 -13.96 -5.36
C ARG A 141 -6.77 -14.67 -4.33
N ALA A 142 -8.06 -14.28 -4.19
CA ALA A 142 -9.01 -14.93 -3.29
C ALA A 142 -9.34 -16.37 -3.75
N LEU A 143 -9.47 -16.60 -5.04
CA LEU A 143 -9.67 -17.94 -5.59
C LEU A 143 -8.46 -18.85 -5.36
N PHE A 144 -7.23 -18.32 -5.48
CA PHE A 144 -6.02 -19.05 -5.08
C PHE A 144 -5.99 -19.38 -3.60
N LEU A 145 -6.40 -18.45 -2.75
CA LEU A 145 -6.50 -18.71 -1.31
C LEU A 145 -7.46 -19.86 -1.02
N LEU A 146 -8.64 -19.90 -1.69
CA LEU A 146 -9.61 -21.01 -1.57
C LEU A 146 -9.02 -22.34 -2.06
N GLU A 147 -8.24 -22.32 -3.13
CA GLU A 147 -7.55 -23.53 -3.63
C GLU A 147 -6.47 -24.01 -2.65
N CYS A 148 -5.63 -23.10 -2.13
CA CYS A 148 -4.63 -23.42 -1.10
C CYS A 148 -5.27 -23.99 0.17
N ALA A 149 -6.46 -23.50 0.54
CA ALA A 149 -7.25 -24.06 1.65
C ALA A 149 -7.89 -25.41 1.34
N GLY A 150 -7.79 -25.92 0.09
CA GLY A 150 -8.36 -27.18 -0.35
C GLY A 150 -9.89 -27.17 -0.51
N LEU A 151 -10.48 -25.98 -0.61
CA LEU A 151 -11.93 -25.79 -0.69
C LEU A 151 -12.46 -25.87 -2.12
N ILE A 152 -11.65 -25.48 -3.10
CA ILE A 152 -11.95 -25.54 -4.54
C ILE A 152 -10.73 -26.06 -5.30
N LYS A 153 -10.89 -26.30 -6.61
CA LYS A 153 -9.76 -26.36 -7.55
C LYS A 153 -10.00 -25.43 -8.72
N LEU A 154 -8.95 -24.77 -9.12
CA LEU A 154 -8.90 -23.99 -10.35
C LEU A 154 -8.59 -24.92 -11.56
N TYR A 155 -8.57 -24.38 -12.78
CA TYR A 155 -8.14 -25.17 -13.92
C TYR A 155 -6.64 -25.50 -13.83
N GLU A 156 -6.21 -26.59 -14.44
CA GLU A 156 -4.81 -27.04 -14.39
C GLU A 156 -3.89 -26.02 -15.05
N GLY A 157 -2.90 -25.54 -14.28
CA GLY A 157 -1.91 -24.55 -14.74
C GLY A 157 -2.30 -23.11 -14.46
N ALA A 158 -3.40 -22.85 -13.74
CA ALA A 158 -3.72 -21.50 -13.25
C ALA A 158 -2.57 -20.95 -12.38
N THR A 159 -2.26 -19.67 -12.57
CA THR A 159 -1.20 -18.96 -11.82
C THR A 159 -1.76 -17.68 -11.18
N ALA A 160 -1.06 -17.17 -10.16
CA ALA A 160 -1.45 -15.93 -9.50
C ALA A 160 -1.36 -14.68 -10.40
N ALA A 161 -0.78 -14.82 -11.61
CA ALA A 161 -0.71 -13.77 -12.61
C ALA A 161 -1.88 -13.81 -13.61
N ASP A 162 -2.74 -14.85 -13.56
CA ASP A 162 -3.89 -14.97 -14.44
C ASP A 162 -5.08 -14.16 -13.89
N GLU A 163 -5.88 -13.59 -14.77
CA GLU A 163 -7.16 -12.99 -14.42
C GLU A 163 -8.20 -14.10 -14.22
N LEU A 164 -8.34 -14.57 -12.99
CA LEU A 164 -9.26 -15.64 -12.64
C LEU A 164 -10.58 -15.09 -12.11
N THR A 165 -11.66 -15.79 -12.46
CA THR A 165 -13.01 -15.52 -11.99
C THR A 165 -13.62 -16.79 -11.41
N ILE A 166 -14.77 -16.69 -10.77
CA ILE A 166 -15.52 -17.87 -10.28
C ILE A 166 -15.83 -18.91 -11.37
N ARG A 167 -15.75 -18.53 -12.66
CA ARG A 167 -15.97 -19.45 -13.80
C ARG A 167 -14.79 -20.38 -14.06
N ASP A 168 -13.62 -20.04 -13.53
CA ASP A 168 -12.38 -20.79 -13.68
C ASP A 168 -12.21 -21.88 -12.62
N ILE A 169 -13.21 -22.01 -11.72
CA ILE A 169 -13.28 -23.10 -10.74
C ILE A 169 -13.65 -24.40 -11.46
N SER A 170 -12.71 -25.35 -11.46
CA SER A 170 -12.89 -26.68 -12.07
C SER A 170 -13.58 -27.68 -11.16
N GLU A 171 -13.33 -27.59 -9.84
CA GLU A 171 -13.99 -28.42 -8.83
C GLU A 171 -14.44 -27.56 -7.62
N ASN A 172 -15.67 -27.78 -7.18
CA ASN A 172 -16.26 -27.16 -5.99
C ASN A 172 -17.01 -28.25 -5.19
N PRO A 173 -16.27 -29.12 -4.46
CA PRO A 173 -16.87 -30.32 -3.83
C PRO A 173 -17.85 -29.96 -2.71
N LEU A 174 -17.71 -28.81 -2.08
CA LEU A 174 -18.62 -28.35 -1.02
C LEU A 174 -19.78 -27.50 -1.56
N HIS A 175 -19.89 -27.34 -2.89
CA HIS A 175 -20.90 -26.47 -3.51
C HIS A 175 -20.94 -25.08 -2.86
N LEU A 176 -19.76 -24.50 -2.60
CA LEU A 176 -19.63 -23.17 -2.02
C LEU A 176 -20.34 -22.15 -2.91
N GLN A 177 -21.02 -21.23 -2.28
CA GLN A 177 -21.58 -20.05 -2.95
C GLN A 177 -20.59 -18.90 -2.77
N ILE A 178 -19.85 -18.57 -3.81
CA ILE A 178 -18.92 -17.45 -3.80
C ILE A 178 -19.69 -16.22 -4.28
N ILE A 179 -19.67 -15.17 -3.47
CA ILE A 179 -20.34 -13.90 -3.77
C ILE A 179 -19.30 -12.77 -3.84
N GLU A 180 -19.39 -12.00 -4.89
CA GLU A 180 -18.46 -10.90 -5.22
C GLU A 180 -19.04 -9.57 -4.76
N MET A 181 -18.21 -8.72 -4.16
CA MET A 181 -18.61 -7.36 -3.77
C MET A 181 -17.39 -6.43 -3.67
N ASP A 182 -17.64 -5.13 -3.52
CA ASP A 182 -16.56 -4.16 -3.31
C ASP A 182 -15.75 -4.50 -2.06
N ALA A 183 -14.42 -4.42 -2.15
CA ALA A 183 -13.51 -4.87 -1.10
C ALA A 183 -13.73 -4.16 0.25
N ASP A 184 -14.08 -2.87 0.24
CA ASP A 184 -14.40 -2.07 1.43
C ASP A 184 -15.68 -2.53 2.17
N LYS A 185 -16.53 -3.34 1.52
CA LYS A 185 -17.76 -3.90 2.12
C LYS A 185 -17.54 -5.24 2.82
N LEU A 186 -16.46 -5.96 2.49
CA LEU A 186 -16.20 -7.32 2.97
C LEU A 186 -16.16 -7.43 4.51
N PRO A 187 -15.49 -6.54 5.27
CA PRO A 187 -15.47 -6.65 6.73
C PRO A 187 -16.87 -6.63 7.37
N ALA A 188 -17.77 -5.81 6.85
CA ALA A 188 -19.14 -5.72 7.37
C ALA A 188 -19.97 -6.99 7.14
N THR A 189 -19.58 -7.83 6.18
CA THR A 189 -20.29 -9.10 5.89
C THR A 189 -20.10 -10.15 6.96
N LEU A 190 -19.08 -10.04 7.81
CA LEU A 190 -18.83 -10.99 8.90
C LEU A 190 -19.98 -11.02 9.91
N ASP A 191 -20.76 -9.93 10.02
CA ASP A 191 -21.95 -9.85 10.87
C ASP A 191 -23.23 -10.34 10.17
N ASP A 192 -23.19 -10.58 8.84
CA ASP A 192 -24.35 -11.11 8.12
C ASP A 192 -24.50 -12.64 8.36
N ASN A 193 -25.63 -13.02 8.91
CA ASN A 193 -25.93 -14.44 9.17
C ASN A 193 -25.93 -15.34 7.92
N ALA A 194 -26.09 -14.80 6.73
CA ALA A 194 -26.03 -15.55 5.48
C ALA A 194 -24.60 -15.88 5.04
N ILE A 195 -23.60 -15.07 5.41
CA ILE A 195 -22.20 -15.23 5.01
C ILE A 195 -21.48 -16.14 6.03
N THR A 196 -20.80 -17.18 5.57
CA THR A 196 -20.02 -18.08 6.42
C THR A 196 -18.65 -17.51 6.74
N ALA A 197 -17.97 -16.98 5.73
CA ALA A 197 -16.66 -16.35 5.85
C ALA A 197 -16.47 -15.30 4.75
N ALA A 198 -15.51 -14.41 4.92
CA ALA A 198 -15.08 -13.43 3.91
C ALA A 198 -13.57 -13.47 3.76
N ILE A 199 -13.08 -13.31 2.51
CA ILE A 199 -11.66 -13.15 2.21
C ILE A 199 -11.43 -11.64 2.03
N ILE A 200 -10.61 -11.07 2.91
CA ILE A 200 -10.50 -9.61 3.10
C ILE A 200 -9.06 -9.17 2.88
N ASN A 201 -8.86 -8.10 2.09
CA ASN A 201 -7.56 -7.45 1.93
C ASN A 201 -7.02 -6.95 3.28
N GLY A 202 -5.70 -7.04 3.48
CA GLY A 202 -5.03 -6.73 4.73
C GLY A 202 -5.39 -5.34 5.27
N ASN A 203 -5.34 -4.32 4.43
CA ASN A 203 -5.70 -2.95 4.80
C ASN A 203 -7.14 -2.81 5.31
N PHE A 204 -8.13 -3.44 4.66
CA PHE A 204 -9.52 -3.40 5.11
C PHE A 204 -9.76 -4.26 6.36
N ALA A 205 -9.00 -5.35 6.52
CA ALA A 205 -9.03 -6.12 7.76
C ALA A 205 -8.49 -5.28 8.93
N LEU A 206 -7.34 -4.63 8.77
CA LEU A 206 -6.74 -3.74 9.77
C LEU A 206 -7.66 -2.56 10.12
N ASP A 207 -8.27 -1.92 9.13
CA ASP A 207 -9.24 -0.83 9.33
C ASP A 207 -10.48 -1.30 10.13
N ALA A 208 -10.84 -2.57 10.02
CA ALA A 208 -11.91 -3.20 10.80
C ALA A 208 -11.46 -3.74 12.17
N GLY A 209 -10.17 -3.57 12.52
CA GLY A 209 -9.59 -4.07 13.76
C GLY A 209 -9.34 -5.58 13.77
N LEU A 210 -9.22 -6.20 12.58
CA LEU A 210 -8.91 -7.62 12.41
C LEU A 210 -7.42 -7.81 12.12
N SER A 211 -6.83 -8.86 12.67
CA SER A 211 -5.44 -9.23 12.46
C SER A 211 -5.35 -10.61 11.78
N PRO A 212 -4.51 -10.79 10.74
CA PRO A 212 -4.33 -12.10 10.14
C PRO A 212 -3.76 -13.13 11.10
N ALA A 213 -2.98 -12.73 12.11
CA ALA A 213 -2.38 -13.64 13.07
C ALA A 213 -3.36 -14.11 14.17
N GLU A 214 -4.36 -13.29 14.54
CA GLU A 214 -5.23 -13.55 15.68
C GLU A 214 -6.66 -13.93 15.28
N ASP A 215 -7.19 -13.33 14.18
CA ASP A 215 -8.61 -13.41 13.82
C ASP A 215 -8.88 -14.23 12.56
N ALA A 216 -7.85 -14.49 11.74
CA ALA A 216 -8.05 -15.24 10.50
C ALA A 216 -8.27 -16.73 10.76
N ILE A 217 -9.24 -17.33 10.04
CA ILE A 217 -9.43 -18.78 10.01
C ILE A 217 -8.53 -19.48 8.98
N TYR A 218 -7.98 -18.72 8.04
CA TYR A 218 -6.96 -19.15 7.08
C TYR A 218 -6.20 -17.97 6.54
N VAL A 219 -4.88 -18.06 6.47
CA VAL A 219 -3.99 -17.02 5.96
C VAL A 219 -3.29 -17.55 4.71
N GLU A 220 -3.07 -16.67 3.73
CA GLU A 220 -2.28 -16.94 2.53
C GLU A 220 -0.93 -17.55 2.92
N PRO A 221 -0.52 -18.69 2.32
CA PRO A 221 0.76 -19.30 2.64
C PRO A 221 1.93 -18.33 2.36
N ALA A 222 2.82 -18.19 3.35
CA ALA A 222 4.02 -17.35 3.20
C ALA A 222 5.07 -17.97 2.26
N GLU A 223 4.87 -19.22 1.84
CA GLU A 223 5.75 -19.94 0.93
C GLU A 223 5.43 -19.59 -0.53
N GLY A 224 6.47 -19.33 -1.33
CA GLY A 224 6.34 -19.00 -2.75
C GLY A 224 6.54 -17.51 -3.06
N ASP A 225 6.01 -17.07 -4.21
CA ASP A 225 6.25 -15.73 -4.76
C ASP A 225 5.19 -14.68 -4.30
N ALA A 226 4.26 -15.04 -3.40
CA ALA A 226 3.13 -14.19 -3.03
C ALA A 226 3.59 -12.81 -2.52
N ALA A 227 4.58 -12.77 -1.63
CA ALA A 227 5.13 -11.51 -1.12
C ALA A 227 5.74 -10.65 -2.24
N SER A 228 6.41 -11.26 -3.23
CA SER A 228 7.00 -10.51 -4.35
C SER A 228 5.97 -10.05 -5.38
N ILE A 229 4.89 -10.80 -5.57
CA ILE A 229 3.81 -10.45 -6.50
C ILE A 229 2.89 -9.39 -5.90
N PHE A 230 2.51 -9.54 -4.61
CA PHE A 230 1.50 -8.75 -3.96
C PHE A 230 2.05 -7.73 -2.95
N ALA A 231 3.36 -7.44 -2.98
CA ALA A 231 3.90 -6.31 -2.23
C ALA A 231 3.22 -4.99 -2.66
N ASN A 232 3.02 -4.10 -1.70
CA ASN A 232 2.47 -2.78 -1.92
C ASN A 232 3.55 -1.79 -2.33
N TYR A 233 3.30 -1.04 -3.38
CA TYR A 233 4.24 -0.12 -4.02
C TYR A 233 3.79 1.34 -3.90
N VAL A 234 4.76 2.23 -3.86
CA VAL A 234 4.55 3.62 -4.24
C VAL A 234 4.49 3.68 -5.77
N VAL A 235 3.43 4.30 -6.27
CA VAL A 235 3.13 4.40 -7.70
C VAL A 235 3.07 5.88 -8.10
N VAL A 236 3.70 6.21 -9.23
CA VAL A 236 3.88 7.59 -9.73
C VAL A 236 3.60 7.69 -11.23
N ASN A 237 3.52 8.90 -11.76
CA ASN A 237 3.59 9.11 -13.22
C ASN A 237 4.99 8.75 -13.73
N PRO A 238 5.13 8.28 -15.00
CA PRO A 238 6.42 7.82 -15.56
C PRO A 238 7.54 8.86 -15.48
N GLU A 239 7.23 10.14 -15.66
CA GLU A 239 8.19 11.24 -15.58
C GLU A 239 8.76 11.50 -14.20
N ASP A 240 8.07 11.05 -13.15
CA ASP A 240 8.46 11.29 -11.77
C ASP A 240 9.33 10.17 -11.17
N VAL A 241 9.43 9.01 -11.79
CA VAL A 241 10.09 7.82 -11.24
C VAL A 241 11.53 8.06 -10.77
N GLU A 242 12.26 8.95 -11.45
CA GLU A 242 13.63 9.32 -11.11
C GLU A 242 13.74 10.66 -10.36
N ALA A 243 12.62 11.25 -9.98
CA ALA A 243 12.60 12.55 -9.30
C ALA A 243 13.27 12.49 -7.91
N ASP A 244 13.90 13.57 -7.49
CA ASP A 244 14.59 13.63 -6.20
C ASP A 244 13.64 13.43 -5.01
N TRP A 245 12.39 13.87 -5.14
CA TRP A 245 11.38 13.66 -4.10
C TRP A 245 10.96 12.17 -3.98
N VAL A 246 10.95 11.41 -5.08
CA VAL A 246 10.67 9.96 -5.05
C VAL A 246 11.81 9.23 -4.33
N LYS A 247 13.07 9.57 -4.64
CA LYS A 247 14.24 9.01 -3.94
C LYS A 247 14.25 9.34 -2.44
N ALA A 248 13.87 10.58 -2.09
CA ALA A 248 13.72 10.97 -0.69
C ALA A 248 12.61 10.19 0.02
N LEU A 249 11.47 9.97 -0.67
CA LEU A 249 10.37 9.17 -0.16
C LEU A 249 10.77 7.71 0.04
N GLU A 250 11.47 7.11 -0.92
CA GLU A 250 12.03 5.76 -0.82
C GLU A 250 12.98 5.64 0.37
N GLN A 251 13.93 6.58 0.51
CA GLN A 251 14.85 6.61 1.64
C GLN A 251 14.13 6.67 2.99
N CYS A 252 13.02 7.39 3.10
CA CYS A 252 12.26 7.48 4.33
C CYS A 252 11.43 6.20 4.58
N LEU A 253 10.70 5.72 3.56
CA LEU A 253 9.81 4.56 3.68
C LEU A 253 10.57 3.23 3.82
N CYS A 254 11.68 3.07 3.11
CA CYS A 254 12.50 1.85 3.13
C CYS A 254 13.64 1.94 4.16
N SER A 255 13.33 2.44 5.36
CA SER A 255 14.29 2.63 6.45
C SER A 255 14.10 1.62 7.59
N GLU A 256 15.16 1.36 8.37
CA GLU A 256 15.08 0.54 9.60
C GLU A 256 14.00 1.06 10.55
N LYS A 257 13.90 2.37 10.72
CA LYS A 257 12.88 3.05 11.51
C LYS A 257 11.46 2.67 11.12
N VAL A 258 11.18 2.55 9.82
CA VAL A 258 9.86 2.15 9.30
C VAL A 258 9.66 0.64 9.43
N ALA A 259 10.72 -0.16 9.21
CA ALA A 259 10.65 -1.61 9.43
C ALA A 259 10.32 -1.93 10.90
N ASP A 260 10.98 -1.25 11.84
CA ASP A 260 10.70 -1.38 13.29
C ASP A 260 9.25 -0.94 13.60
N TYR A 261 8.82 0.21 13.07
CA TYR A 261 7.45 0.69 13.23
C TYR A 261 6.41 -0.33 12.75
N MET A 262 6.61 -0.96 11.58
CA MET A 262 5.72 -1.98 11.07
C MET A 262 5.73 -3.26 11.92
N ASN A 263 6.90 -3.70 12.36
CA ASN A 263 7.07 -4.95 13.11
C ASN A 263 6.61 -4.84 14.56
N GLU A 264 6.77 -3.67 15.19
CA GLU A 264 6.48 -3.45 16.61
C GLU A 264 5.07 -2.87 16.85
N ASN A 265 4.35 -2.47 15.81
CA ASN A 265 3.00 -1.92 15.95
C ASN A 265 2.01 -3.05 16.28
N GLU A 266 1.54 -3.06 17.51
CA GLU A 266 0.59 -4.07 18.01
C GLU A 266 -0.71 -4.12 17.18
N ASN A 267 -1.13 -3.00 16.57
CA ASN A 267 -2.32 -2.96 15.73
C ASN A 267 -2.13 -3.71 14.40
N TYR A 268 -0.90 -3.87 13.95
CA TYR A 268 -0.62 -4.61 12.70
C TYR A 268 -0.52 -6.13 12.93
N ALA A 269 -0.06 -6.56 14.11
CA ALA A 269 -0.02 -7.97 14.54
C ALA A 269 0.39 -8.96 13.43
N GLY A 270 1.48 -8.66 12.72
CA GLY A 270 1.99 -9.47 11.61
C GLY A 270 1.25 -9.28 10.27
N GLY A 271 0.29 -8.36 10.20
CA GLY A 271 -0.44 -8.01 8.97
C GLY A 271 0.28 -7.05 8.03
N VAL A 272 1.42 -6.48 8.46
CA VAL A 272 2.23 -5.55 7.66
C VAL A 272 3.69 -5.97 7.74
N ILE A 273 4.23 -6.49 6.66
CA ILE A 273 5.57 -7.10 6.61
C ILE A 273 6.45 -6.25 5.68
N PRO A 274 7.56 -5.64 6.16
CA PRO A 274 8.47 -4.88 5.31
C PRO A 274 8.93 -5.69 4.08
N PHE A 275 8.90 -5.07 2.90
CA PHE A 275 9.30 -5.68 1.62
C PHE A 275 10.56 -5.02 1.05
N PHE A 276 11.46 -4.59 1.89
CA PHE A 276 12.74 -3.99 1.50
C PHE A 276 13.86 -4.53 2.40
N THR A 277 15.08 -4.44 1.90
CA THR A 277 16.26 -4.81 2.69
C THR A 277 16.91 -3.52 3.19
N VAL A 278 17.12 -3.43 4.49
CA VAL A 278 17.93 -2.35 5.08
C VAL A 278 19.39 -2.68 4.84
N GLU A 279 20.10 -1.83 4.08
CA GLU A 279 21.56 -1.96 3.95
C GLU A 279 22.20 -1.50 5.28
N GLU A 280 23.07 -2.37 5.88
CA GLU A 280 23.83 -2.09 7.08
C GLU A 280 24.96 -1.05 6.87
#